data_00e025ba573563c0025ba7192a48a28e
#
_entry.id   00e025ba573563c0025ba7192a48a28e
#
_cell.length_a   1.000
_cell.length_b   1.000
_cell.length_c   1.000
_cell.angle_alpha   90.00
_cell.angle_beta   90.00
_cell.angle_gamma   90.00
#
_symmetry.space_group_name_H-M   'P 1'
#
loop_
_entity.id
_entity.type
_entity.pdbx_description
1 polymer ?
#
loop_
_entity_poly.entity_id
_entity_poly.type
_entity_poly.pdbx_seq_one_letter_code
_entity_poly.pdbx_strand_id
1 'polypeptide(L)'
;ATAPMGAVLNAAKNPIAQGATFLGVSAGLADTVNTYKGFESMMSQVQAISGATGKEFDDLTAKAQEMGATTKFTATEAAQAFNYMAMAGWKPEQMTAGISGIMSLAAASGEDLASTSDIVTDALTAFGLKAGDSGHFSDVLAKASANANTNVGEMGEAFKYVASVAGAMKYNVEDTSLALGLMSNAGVHASMAGTALKTSIANMAAPTDSMAAAMDKYGISLTDGEGNMKSLKGVMDNLRSSLGGLSETEKTAAASTIFGKEAMSGMLAIINASEQDYNDLSNAIGNSKDAAQDMADTMLDNLAGSMTLMQSAVEGVQNSFGQRLTPYARGFVDSITDAMPAVTVALNDFMDTVDKKAAHMKTVIGTMTASDEWQNADMFGKMDIAWDTLIGQPFADWISGDGKHLISSGLGTLFSSASAILPGGKKAGLSSVLSSMLIAKGATGLLGNAKNIATTLQPIGNAI
;
A
#
# COMPACT_ATOMS: atom_id res chain seq x y z
N ALA A 1 14.18 28.45 -10.24
CA ALA A 1 12.98 27.71 -9.77
C ALA A 1 11.93 28.62 -9.11
N THR A 2 11.75 29.86 -9.62
CA THR A 2 10.76 30.83 -9.08
C THR A 2 9.66 31.19 -10.08
N ALA A 3 9.51 30.42 -11.16
CA ALA A 3 8.56 30.69 -12.24
C ALA A 3 7.07 30.33 -11.98
N PRO A 4 6.66 29.38 -11.13
CA PRO A 4 5.24 29.03 -11.03
C PRO A 4 4.40 30.03 -10.22
N MET A 5 4.99 30.74 -9.25
CA MET A 5 4.20 31.62 -8.38
C MET A 5 3.86 32.97 -9.02
N GLY A 6 4.71 33.47 -9.92
CA GLY A 6 4.44 34.67 -10.70
C GLY A 6 3.37 34.51 -11.77
N ALA A 7 3.26 33.31 -12.35
CA ALA A 7 2.23 33.00 -13.35
C ALA A 7 0.82 32.90 -12.71
N VAL A 8 0.71 32.39 -11.49
CA VAL A 8 -0.55 32.30 -10.72
C VAL A 8 -1.06 33.70 -10.34
N LEU A 9 -0.16 34.62 -9.97
CA LEU A 9 -0.53 35.99 -9.63
C LEU A 9 -0.97 36.84 -10.84
N ASN A 10 -0.46 36.57 -12.05
CA ASN A 10 -0.87 37.28 -13.27
C ASN A 10 -2.15 36.71 -13.90
N ALA A 11 -2.47 35.44 -13.70
CA ALA A 11 -3.74 34.84 -14.12
C ALA A 11 -4.94 35.42 -13.36
N ALA A 12 -4.72 36.03 -12.20
CA ALA A 12 -5.77 36.62 -11.35
C ALA A 12 -6.51 37.83 -11.97
N LYS A 13 -6.11 38.28 -13.16
CA LYS A 13 -6.74 39.44 -13.84
C LYS A 13 -7.70 39.08 -14.97
N ASN A 14 -7.84 37.79 -15.32
CA ASN A 14 -8.71 37.37 -16.43
C ASN A 14 -9.75 36.34 -15.92
N PRO A 15 -11.07 36.61 -15.94
CA PRO A 15 -12.09 35.77 -15.35
C PRO A 15 -12.22 34.38 -15.98
N ILE A 16 -11.80 34.21 -17.25
CA ILE A 16 -11.77 32.88 -17.89
C ILE A 16 -10.56 32.07 -17.43
N ALA A 17 -9.41 32.73 -17.24
CA ALA A 17 -8.21 32.11 -16.70
C ALA A 17 -8.34 31.79 -15.20
N GLN A 18 -9.11 32.58 -14.43
CA GLN A 18 -9.42 32.32 -13.02
C GLN A 18 -10.20 31.01 -12.83
N GLY A 19 -11.16 30.70 -13.70
CA GLY A 19 -11.90 29.44 -13.65
C GLY A 19 -11.00 28.23 -13.90
N ALA A 20 -10.15 28.29 -14.93
CA ALA A 20 -9.24 27.20 -15.28
C ALA A 20 -8.12 27.02 -14.22
N THR A 21 -7.59 28.12 -13.69
CA THR A 21 -6.54 28.08 -12.64
C THR A 21 -7.13 27.59 -11.31
N PHE A 22 -8.35 28.04 -10.97
CA PHE A 22 -9.04 27.57 -9.76
C PHE A 22 -9.39 26.08 -9.84
N LEU A 23 -9.86 25.59 -10.99
CA LEU A 23 -10.13 24.16 -11.19
C LEU A 23 -8.85 23.33 -11.17
N GLY A 24 -7.75 23.82 -11.74
CA GLY A 24 -6.45 23.14 -11.69
C GLY A 24 -5.88 23.09 -10.28
N VAL A 25 -5.96 24.18 -9.53
CA VAL A 25 -5.50 24.23 -8.12
C VAL A 25 -6.41 23.37 -7.22
N SER A 26 -7.73 23.42 -7.43
CA SER A 26 -8.66 22.58 -6.64
C SER A 26 -8.51 21.10 -6.94
N ALA A 27 -8.24 20.71 -8.19
CA ALA A 27 -7.94 19.32 -8.53
C ALA A 27 -6.62 18.85 -7.88
N GLY A 28 -5.57 19.66 -7.93
CA GLY A 28 -4.30 19.35 -7.27
C GLY A 28 -4.40 19.28 -5.74
N LEU A 29 -5.20 20.15 -5.12
CA LEU A 29 -5.47 20.10 -3.68
C LEU A 29 -6.30 18.88 -3.30
N ALA A 30 -7.31 18.53 -4.10
CA ALA A 30 -8.12 17.33 -3.87
C ALA A 30 -7.28 16.06 -4.01
N ASP A 31 -6.39 16.01 -4.99
CA ASP A 31 -5.46 14.90 -5.18
C ASP A 31 -4.49 14.77 -4.00
N THR A 32 -3.91 15.89 -3.55
CA THR A 32 -3.04 15.95 -2.36
C THR A 32 -3.75 15.44 -1.10
N VAL A 33 -5.00 15.85 -0.87
CA VAL A 33 -5.80 15.38 0.28
C VAL A 33 -6.14 13.90 0.16
N ASN A 34 -6.44 13.41 -1.05
CA ASN A 34 -6.73 11.99 -1.28
C ASN A 34 -5.49 11.12 -1.07
N THR A 35 -4.33 11.54 -1.54
CA THR A 35 -3.05 10.87 -1.33
C THR A 35 -2.74 10.74 0.16
N TYR A 36 -2.79 11.86 0.89
CA TYR A 36 -2.55 11.85 2.33
C TYR A 36 -3.59 11.05 3.12
N LYS A 37 -4.87 11.09 2.73
CA LYS A 37 -5.93 10.25 3.31
C LYS A 37 -5.61 8.76 3.19
N GLY A 38 -5.06 8.31 2.06
CA GLY A 38 -4.61 6.93 1.87
C GLY A 38 -3.51 6.56 2.86
N PHE A 39 -2.49 7.40 2.95
CA PHE A 39 -1.39 7.24 3.90
C PHE A 39 -1.86 7.25 5.36
N GLU A 40 -2.67 8.25 5.76
CA GLU A 40 -3.23 8.37 7.11
C GLU A 40 -4.08 7.16 7.50
N SER A 41 -4.92 6.66 6.56
CA SER A 41 -5.73 5.47 6.78
C SER A 41 -4.88 4.23 7.02
N MET A 42 -3.79 4.06 6.25
CA MET A 42 -2.86 2.94 6.42
C MET A 42 -2.10 3.06 7.75
N MET A 43 -1.62 4.24 8.11
CA MET A 43 -0.97 4.48 9.40
C MET A 43 -1.91 4.24 10.58
N SER A 44 -3.20 4.56 10.45
CA SER A 44 -4.21 4.24 11.47
C SER A 44 -4.39 2.74 11.67
N GLN A 45 -4.29 1.93 10.60
CA GLN A 45 -4.30 0.47 10.70
C GLN A 45 -3.03 -0.04 11.39
N VAL A 46 -1.86 0.49 11.03
CA VAL A 46 -0.59 0.19 11.72
C VAL A 46 -0.71 0.49 13.21
N GLN A 47 -1.26 1.64 13.57
CA GLN A 47 -1.50 2.01 14.98
C GLN A 47 -2.41 1.01 15.70
N ALA A 48 -3.51 0.64 15.07
CA ALA A 48 -4.50 -0.27 15.65
C ALA A 48 -3.93 -1.67 15.92
N ILE A 49 -3.07 -2.18 15.03
CA ILE A 49 -2.50 -3.54 15.12
C ILE A 49 -1.25 -3.55 16.02
N SER A 50 -0.34 -2.59 15.84
CA SER A 50 0.91 -2.53 16.62
C SER A 50 0.72 -2.04 18.05
N GLY A 51 -0.37 -1.30 18.33
CA GLY A 51 -0.61 -0.60 19.59
C GLY A 51 0.31 0.60 19.81
N ALA A 52 1.02 1.07 18.78
CA ALA A 52 1.92 2.22 18.86
C ALA A 52 1.17 3.49 19.27
N THR A 53 1.70 4.26 20.21
CA THR A 53 1.11 5.51 20.69
C THR A 53 2.15 6.61 20.86
N GLY A 54 1.72 7.87 20.77
CA GLY A 54 2.59 9.01 20.99
C GLY A 54 3.84 8.95 20.10
N LYS A 55 5.01 9.05 20.72
CA LYS A 55 6.29 9.08 19.99
C LYS A 55 6.56 7.86 19.11
N GLU A 56 6.15 6.67 19.54
CA GLU A 56 6.34 5.45 18.72
C GLU A 56 5.59 5.54 17.40
N PHE A 57 4.37 6.05 17.44
CA PHE A 57 3.56 6.25 16.23
C PHE A 57 4.13 7.37 15.34
N ASP A 58 4.61 8.45 15.95
CA ASP A 58 5.28 9.55 15.23
C ASP A 58 6.55 9.06 14.53
N ASP A 59 7.37 8.23 15.21
CA ASP A 59 8.60 7.64 14.66
C ASP A 59 8.28 6.71 13.47
N LEU A 60 7.24 5.86 13.57
CA LEU A 60 6.78 5.02 12.46
C LEU A 60 6.29 5.86 11.29
N THR A 61 5.53 6.92 11.57
CA THR A 61 5.02 7.83 10.53
C THR A 61 6.17 8.53 9.80
N ALA A 62 7.13 9.07 10.55
CA ALA A 62 8.31 9.70 10.00
C ALA A 62 9.15 8.72 9.16
N LYS A 63 9.32 7.49 9.65
CA LYS A 63 10.08 6.46 8.93
C LYS A 63 9.37 6.01 7.64
N ALA A 64 8.04 5.89 7.63
CA ALA A 64 7.29 5.59 6.40
C ALA A 64 7.46 6.70 5.35
N GLN A 65 7.41 7.97 5.79
CA GLN A 65 7.64 9.12 4.91
C GLN A 65 9.09 9.17 4.39
N GLU A 66 10.07 8.88 5.24
CA GLU A 66 11.48 8.76 4.84
C GLU A 66 11.66 7.68 3.76
N MET A 67 11.09 6.51 3.99
CA MET A 67 11.17 5.41 3.02
C MET A 67 10.51 5.77 1.68
N GLY A 68 9.36 6.43 1.72
CA GLY A 68 8.69 6.94 0.53
C GLY A 68 9.49 8.01 -0.23
N ALA A 69 10.33 8.77 0.46
CA ALA A 69 11.16 9.80 -0.16
C ALA A 69 12.50 9.26 -0.71
N THR A 70 12.99 8.13 -0.20
CA THR A 70 14.34 7.62 -0.47
C THR A 70 14.37 6.30 -1.24
N THR A 71 13.22 5.67 -1.48
CA THR A 71 13.13 4.39 -2.19
C THR A 71 12.17 4.47 -3.38
N LYS A 72 12.04 3.38 -4.15
CA LYS A 72 11.04 3.30 -5.23
C LYS A 72 9.58 3.24 -4.73
N PHE A 73 9.40 2.93 -3.46
CA PHE A 73 8.09 2.77 -2.86
C PHE A 73 7.56 4.09 -2.33
N THR A 74 6.25 4.23 -2.31
CA THR A 74 5.56 5.38 -1.74
C THR A 74 5.54 5.30 -0.21
N ALA A 75 5.26 6.40 0.47
CA ALA A 75 5.07 6.40 1.92
C ALA A 75 3.88 5.51 2.34
N THR A 76 2.84 5.43 1.50
CA THR A 76 1.68 4.55 1.72
C THR A 76 2.07 3.08 1.65
N GLU A 77 2.91 2.68 0.69
CA GLU A 77 3.45 1.31 0.60
C GLU A 77 4.38 0.98 1.77
N ALA A 78 5.20 1.94 2.22
CA ALA A 78 6.02 1.78 3.42
C ALA A 78 5.15 1.58 4.69
N ALA A 79 4.04 2.32 4.81
CA ALA A 79 3.07 2.10 5.87
C ALA A 79 2.39 0.72 5.75
N GLN A 80 2.15 0.24 4.54
CA GLN A 80 1.64 -1.10 4.31
C GLN A 80 2.64 -2.19 4.75
N ALA A 81 3.94 -2.00 4.50
CA ALA A 81 4.96 -2.89 5.04
C ALA A 81 4.94 -2.93 6.57
N PHE A 82 4.80 -1.78 7.23
CA PHE A 82 4.62 -1.74 8.68
C PHE A 82 3.38 -2.51 9.16
N ASN A 83 2.29 -2.45 8.40
CA ASN A 83 1.09 -3.21 8.72
C ASN A 83 1.36 -4.73 8.73
N TYR A 84 2.08 -5.26 7.73
CA TYR A 84 2.48 -6.66 7.70
C TYR A 84 3.41 -7.03 8.85
N MET A 85 4.42 -6.20 9.15
CA MET A 85 5.30 -6.42 10.29
C MET A 85 4.53 -6.42 11.62
N ALA A 86 3.55 -5.52 11.80
CA ALA A 86 2.71 -5.47 12.98
C ALA A 86 1.85 -6.75 13.10
N MET A 87 1.29 -7.25 11.98
CA MET A 87 0.58 -8.53 11.95
C MET A 87 1.49 -9.71 12.30
N ALA A 88 2.77 -9.68 11.95
CA ALA A 88 3.78 -10.64 12.37
C ALA A 88 4.19 -10.47 13.84
N GLY A 89 3.61 -9.52 14.57
CA GLY A 89 3.85 -9.29 16.00
C GLY A 89 5.08 -8.44 16.34
N TRP A 90 5.67 -7.78 15.35
CA TRP A 90 6.80 -6.89 15.58
C TRP A 90 6.37 -5.63 16.35
N LYS A 91 7.25 -5.19 17.25
CA LYS A 91 7.09 -3.95 17.99
C LYS A 91 7.52 -2.74 17.17
N PRO A 92 7.05 -1.51 17.49
CA PRO A 92 7.38 -0.30 16.75
C PRO A 92 8.88 -0.10 16.48
N GLU A 93 9.73 -0.34 17.48
CA GLU A 93 11.19 -0.23 17.31
C GLU A 93 11.75 -1.29 16.36
N GLN A 94 11.20 -2.49 16.38
CA GLN A 94 11.58 -3.57 15.48
C GLN A 94 11.18 -3.24 14.04
N MET A 95 9.98 -2.70 13.86
CA MET A 95 9.47 -2.30 12.55
C MET A 95 10.34 -1.19 11.95
N THR A 96 10.66 -0.18 12.72
CA THR A 96 11.56 0.91 12.30
C THR A 96 12.96 0.41 11.94
N ALA A 97 13.49 -0.54 12.70
CA ALA A 97 14.81 -1.12 12.45
C ALA A 97 14.85 -2.04 11.21
N GLY A 98 13.74 -2.74 10.92
CA GLY A 98 13.70 -3.80 9.91
C GLY A 98 13.25 -3.34 8.52
N ILE A 99 12.52 -2.25 8.41
CA ILE A 99 11.85 -1.86 7.16
C ILE A 99 12.80 -1.66 5.98
N SER A 100 13.97 -1.08 6.20
CA SER A 100 14.92 -0.79 5.13
C SER A 100 15.39 -2.06 4.42
N GLY A 101 15.72 -3.13 5.16
CA GLY A 101 16.12 -4.40 4.58
C GLY A 101 15.01 -5.05 3.77
N ILE A 102 13.78 -5.02 4.28
CA ILE A 102 12.61 -5.56 3.57
C ILE A 102 12.37 -4.80 2.27
N MET A 103 12.42 -3.47 2.30
CA MET A 103 12.18 -2.66 1.11
C MET A 103 13.30 -2.80 0.08
N SER A 104 14.57 -2.92 0.50
CA SER A 104 15.67 -3.18 -0.42
C SER A 104 15.51 -4.55 -1.09
N LEU A 105 15.11 -5.59 -0.36
CA LEU A 105 14.87 -6.91 -0.93
C LEU A 105 13.69 -6.92 -1.91
N ALA A 106 12.58 -6.27 -1.57
CA ALA A 106 11.42 -6.13 -2.46
C ALA A 106 11.78 -5.32 -3.72
N ALA A 107 12.63 -4.29 -3.58
CA ALA A 107 13.12 -3.53 -4.72
C ALA A 107 14.06 -4.35 -5.63
N ALA A 108 14.94 -5.15 -5.03
CA ALA A 108 15.90 -6.00 -5.72
C ALA A 108 15.24 -7.17 -6.43
N SER A 109 14.21 -7.76 -5.85
CA SER A 109 13.57 -8.97 -6.39
C SER A 109 12.44 -8.70 -7.37
N GLY A 110 11.82 -7.53 -7.29
CA GLY A 110 10.56 -7.23 -7.97
C GLY A 110 9.34 -7.91 -7.35
N GLU A 111 9.51 -8.60 -6.22
CA GLU A 111 8.41 -9.18 -5.43
C GLU A 111 7.58 -8.08 -4.77
N ASP A 112 6.32 -8.39 -4.47
CA ASP A 112 5.48 -7.47 -3.73
C ASP A 112 5.95 -7.32 -2.28
N LEU A 113 5.65 -6.17 -1.70
CA LEU A 113 6.14 -5.80 -0.38
C LEU A 113 5.52 -6.64 0.74
N ALA A 114 4.29 -7.18 0.54
CA ALA A 114 3.65 -8.08 1.48
C ALA A 114 4.39 -9.40 1.58
N SER A 115 4.58 -10.07 0.44
CA SER A 115 5.32 -11.33 0.35
C SER A 115 6.73 -11.21 0.89
N THR A 116 7.43 -10.11 0.57
CA THR A 116 8.78 -9.86 1.06
C THR A 116 8.80 -9.63 2.58
N SER A 117 7.81 -8.90 3.11
CA SER A 117 7.69 -8.69 4.57
C SER A 117 7.48 -10.03 5.28
N ASP A 118 6.58 -10.88 4.80
CA ASP A 118 6.32 -12.20 5.38
C ASP A 118 7.58 -13.09 5.36
N ILE A 119 8.28 -13.14 4.20
CA ILE A 119 9.53 -13.92 4.06
C ILE A 119 10.55 -13.48 5.12
N VAL A 120 10.78 -12.19 5.26
CA VAL A 120 11.81 -11.67 6.16
C VAL A 120 11.38 -11.83 7.61
N THR A 121 10.15 -11.50 7.98
CA THR A 121 9.67 -11.57 9.36
C THR A 121 9.61 -13.00 9.87
N ASP A 122 9.12 -13.93 9.05
CA ASP A 122 9.05 -15.36 9.36
C ASP A 122 10.43 -15.97 9.54
N ALA A 123 11.36 -15.69 8.62
CA ALA A 123 12.70 -16.20 8.69
C ALA A 123 13.46 -15.65 9.91
N LEU A 124 13.45 -14.34 10.15
CA LEU A 124 14.12 -13.75 11.32
C LEU A 124 13.58 -14.34 12.62
N THR A 125 12.25 -14.48 12.73
CA THR A 125 11.62 -15.09 13.90
C THR A 125 12.07 -16.55 14.09
N ALA A 126 12.07 -17.35 13.03
CA ALA A 126 12.42 -18.77 13.08
C ALA A 126 13.91 -19.00 13.38
N PHE A 127 14.80 -18.16 12.91
CA PHE A 127 16.23 -18.20 13.22
C PHE A 127 16.58 -17.53 14.55
N GLY A 128 15.63 -16.88 15.23
CA GLY A 128 15.87 -16.13 16.47
C GLY A 128 16.72 -14.88 16.26
N LEU A 129 16.70 -14.32 15.06
CA LEU A 129 17.39 -13.10 14.68
C LEU A 129 16.60 -11.86 15.12
N LYS A 130 17.29 -10.72 15.21
CA LYS A 130 16.65 -9.45 15.55
C LYS A 130 16.13 -8.76 14.30
N ALA A 131 15.15 -7.88 14.47
CA ALA A 131 14.61 -7.08 13.36
C ALA A 131 15.70 -6.25 12.64
N GLY A 132 16.70 -5.76 13.36
CA GLY A 132 17.86 -5.06 12.77
C GLY A 132 18.72 -5.92 11.84
N ASP A 133 18.59 -7.25 11.91
CA ASP A 133 19.32 -8.18 11.02
C ASP A 133 18.59 -8.38 9.67
N SER A 134 17.44 -7.70 9.46
CA SER A 134 16.66 -7.78 8.21
C SER A 134 17.49 -7.39 6.98
N GLY A 135 18.34 -6.39 7.08
CA GLY A 135 19.25 -5.98 6.01
C GLY A 135 20.20 -7.12 5.64
N HIS A 136 20.85 -7.72 6.65
CA HIS A 136 21.77 -8.85 6.45
C HIS A 136 21.06 -10.07 5.82
N PHE A 137 19.87 -10.44 6.33
CA PHE A 137 19.07 -11.52 5.75
C PHE A 137 18.69 -11.23 4.30
N SER A 138 18.27 -10.01 4.02
CA SER A 138 17.91 -9.54 2.68
C SER A 138 19.10 -9.61 1.70
N ASP A 139 20.28 -9.21 2.17
CA ASP A 139 21.52 -9.29 1.38
C ASP A 139 21.89 -10.73 1.03
N VAL A 140 21.78 -11.63 2.01
CA VAL A 140 22.04 -13.07 1.80
C VAL A 140 21.07 -13.66 0.78
N LEU A 141 19.76 -13.34 0.89
CA LEU A 141 18.77 -13.83 -0.06
C LEU A 141 18.99 -13.26 -1.47
N ALA A 142 19.21 -11.96 -1.58
CA ALA A 142 19.48 -11.30 -2.86
C ALA A 142 20.70 -11.93 -3.54
N LYS A 143 21.77 -12.13 -2.77
CA LYS A 143 23.01 -12.72 -3.30
C LYS A 143 22.85 -14.19 -3.69
N ALA A 144 22.16 -14.99 -2.87
CA ALA A 144 21.90 -16.40 -3.16
C ALA A 144 21.03 -16.54 -4.42
N SER A 145 19.96 -15.76 -4.53
CA SER A 145 19.06 -15.79 -5.69
C SER A 145 19.74 -15.31 -6.98
N ALA A 146 20.66 -14.36 -6.90
CA ALA A 146 21.43 -13.89 -8.05
C ALA A 146 22.52 -14.85 -8.52
N ASN A 147 22.93 -15.84 -7.69
CA ASN A 147 24.03 -16.77 -7.98
C ASN A 147 23.58 -18.25 -8.00
N ALA A 148 22.29 -18.52 -7.95
CA ALA A 148 21.71 -19.85 -8.09
C ALA A 148 20.52 -19.82 -9.05
N ASN A 149 20.09 -20.98 -9.54
CA ASN A 149 18.92 -21.10 -10.41
C ASN A 149 17.61 -20.99 -9.61
N THR A 150 17.33 -19.82 -9.05
CA THR A 150 16.19 -19.54 -8.21
C THR A 150 15.90 -18.03 -8.19
N ASN A 151 14.86 -17.61 -7.48
CA ASN A 151 14.54 -16.21 -7.21
C ASN A 151 14.24 -16.01 -5.71
N VAL A 152 14.06 -14.76 -5.30
CA VAL A 152 13.81 -14.42 -3.88
C VAL A 152 12.53 -15.06 -3.36
N GLY A 153 11.46 -15.10 -4.16
CA GLY A 153 10.18 -15.71 -3.78
C GLY A 153 10.33 -17.22 -3.54
N GLU A 154 11.00 -17.94 -4.45
CA GLU A 154 11.28 -19.37 -4.28
C GLU A 154 12.17 -19.67 -3.09
N MET A 155 13.22 -18.85 -2.87
CA MET A 155 14.06 -18.95 -1.70
C MET A 155 13.26 -18.71 -0.41
N GLY A 156 12.44 -17.68 -0.40
CA GLY A 156 11.54 -17.36 0.73
C GLY A 156 10.58 -18.51 1.03
N GLU A 157 9.98 -19.08 -0.01
CA GLU A 157 9.12 -20.25 0.17
C GLU A 157 9.89 -21.46 0.75
N ALA A 158 11.13 -21.70 0.31
CA ALA A 158 11.97 -22.74 0.88
C ALA A 158 12.28 -22.48 2.38
N PHE A 159 12.57 -21.23 2.72
CA PHE A 159 12.81 -20.82 4.11
C PHE A 159 11.61 -21.07 5.02
N LYS A 160 10.38 -20.83 4.58
CA LYS A 160 9.15 -21.12 5.37
C LYS A 160 9.11 -22.57 5.88
N TYR A 161 9.66 -23.50 5.12
CA TYR A 161 9.69 -24.91 5.50
C TYR A 161 10.87 -25.28 6.40
N VAL A 162 12.06 -24.74 6.16
CA VAL A 162 13.28 -25.18 6.84
C VAL A 162 13.67 -24.32 8.04
N ALA A 163 13.29 -23.04 8.07
CA ALA A 163 13.83 -22.07 9.01
C ALA A 163 13.64 -22.46 10.49
N SER A 164 12.50 -23.04 10.85
CA SER A 164 12.24 -23.46 12.24
C SER A 164 13.20 -24.57 12.72
N VAL A 165 13.53 -25.51 11.83
CA VAL A 165 14.47 -26.61 12.16
C VAL A 165 15.90 -26.10 12.11
N ALA A 166 16.27 -25.32 11.08
CA ALA A 166 17.59 -24.73 10.97
C ALA A 166 17.90 -23.80 12.16
N GLY A 167 16.95 -22.95 12.55
CA GLY A 167 17.08 -22.08 13.72
C GLY A 167 17.21 -22.84 15.03
N ALA A 168 16.41 -23.92 15.22
CA ALA A 168 16.52 -24.79 16.41
C ALA A 168 17.91 -25.48 16.51
N MET A 169 18.49 -25.80 15.34
CA MET A 169 19.85 -26.37 15.28
C MET A 169 20.95 -25.29 15.29
N LYS A 170 20.57 -24.01 15.42
CA LYS A 170 21.49 -22.85 15.40
C LYS A 170 22.32 -22.73 14.12
N TYR A 171 21.79 -23.21 13.02
CA TYR A 171 22.39 -22.96 11.71
C TYR A 171 22.17 -21.50 11.30
N ASN A 172 23.10 -20.94 10.53
CA ASN A 172 22.98 -19.57 10.05
C ASN A 172 22.20 -19.48 8.72
N VAL A 173 21.86 -18.28 8.32
CA VAL A 173 21.09 -18.03 7.09
C VAL A 173 21.94 -18.28 5.85
N GLU A 174 23.23 -18.02 5.91
CA GLU A 174 24.18 -18.20 4.82
C GLU A 174 24.32 -19.67 4.40
N ASP A 175 24.58 -20.55 5.38
CA ASP A 175 24.73 -21.98 5.13
C ASP A 175 23.40 -22.59 4.65
N THR A 176 22.27 -22.09 5.18
CA THR A 176 20.94 -22.52 4.76
C THR A 176 20.66 -22.08 3.34
N SER A 177 20.98 -20.83 2.99
CA SER A 177 20.85 -20.31 1.61
C SER A 177 21.76 -21.05 0.63
N LEU A 178 22.99 -21.42 1.05
CA LEU A 178 23.89 -22.24 0.24
C LEU A 178 23.27 -23.60 -0.09
N ALA A 179 22.73 -24.30 0.92
CA ALA A 179 22.08 -25.59 0.73
C ALA A 179 20.90 -25.50 -0.24
N LEU A 180 20.02 -24.51 -0.03
CA LEU A 180 18.83 -24.29 -0.87
C LEU A 180 19.21 -23.89 -2.30
N GLY A 181 20.24 -23.05 -2.48
CA GLY A 181 20.74 -22.64 -3.78
C GLY A 181 21.33 -23.80 -4.58
N LEU A 182 22.12 -24.68 -3.92
CA LEU A 182 22.66 -25.89 -4.54
C LEU A 182 21.56 -26.86 -4.98
N MET A 183 20.51 -27.02 -4.14
CA MET A 183 19.33 -27.82 -4.50
C MET A 183 18.61 -27.22 -5.72
N SER A 184 18.45 -25.90 -5.75
CA SER A 184 17.80 -25.20 -6.85
C SER A 184 18.57 -25.31 -8.16
N ASN A 185 19.91 -25.28 -8.12
CA ASN A 185 20.77 -25.53 -9.30
C ASN A 185 20.55 -26.92 -9.91
N ALA A 186 20.15 -27.89 -9.10
CA ALA A 186 19.82 -29.25 -9.55
C ALA A 186 18.32 -29.46 -9.84
N GLY A 187 17.51 -28.41 -9.86
CA GLY A 187 16.08 -28.46 -10.18
C GLY A 187 15.17 -28.81 -9.01
N VAL A 188 15.65 -28.74 -7.76
CA VAL A 188 14.84 -28.90 -6.55
C VAL A 188 14.58 -27.50 -5.97
N HIS A 189 13.39 -26.93 -6.21
CA HIS A 189 13.06 -25.53 -5.91
C HIS A 189 12.04 -25.38 -4.78
N ALA A 190 11.95 -24.17 -4.24
CA ALA A 190 10.93 -23.69 -3.34
C ALA A 190 10.61 -24.66 -2.19
N SER A 191 9.35 -24.99 -1.98
CA SER A 191 8.88 -25.86 -0.89
C SER A 191 9.52 -27.27 -0.92
N MET A 192 9.89 -27.77 -2.10
CA MET A 192 10.58 -29.07 -2.22
C MET A 192 11.98 -29.01 -1.61
N ALA A 193 12.75 -27.97 -1.92
CA ALA A 193 14.08 -27.76 -1.35
C ALA A 193 14.01 -27.58 0.17
N GLY A 194 13.11 -26.70 0.66
CA GLY A 194 12.91 -26.48 2.08
C GLY A 194 12.48 -27.74 2.83
N THR A 195 11.58 -28.52 2.26
CA THR A 195 11.13 -29.80 2.86
C THR A 195 12.24 -30.84 2.85
N ALA A 196 12.98 -30.97 1.75
CA ALA A 196 14.10 -31.91 1.67
C ALA A 196 15.18 -31.60 2.72
N LEU A 197 15.56 -30.32 2.85
CA LEU A 197 16.56 -29.89 3.81
C LEU A 197 16.07 -30.07 5.25
N LYS A 198 14.83 -29.63 5.56
CA LYS A 198 14.18 -29.83 6.86
C LYS A 198 14.17 -31.31 7.26
N THR A 199 13.70 -32.18 6.37
CA THR A 199 13.59 -33.61 6.64
C THR A 199 14.96 -34.22 6.85
N SER A 200 15.96 -33.85 6.04
CA SER A 200 17.34 -34.35 6.17
C SER A 200 17.96 -33.94 7.50
N ILE A 201 17.83 -32.71 7.92
CA ILE A 201 18.32 -32.24 9.24
C ILE A 201 17.62 -32.97 10.35
N ALA A 202 16.30 -33.14 10.30
CA ALA A 202 15.53 -33.84 11.34
C ALA A 202 15.94 -35.34 11.45
N ASN A 203 16.10 -36.03 10.30
CA ASN A 203 16.50 -37.41 10.25
C ASN A 203 17.94 -37.63 10.79
N MET A 204 18.86 -36.74 10.48
CA MET A 204 20.22 -36.79 11.02
C MET A 204 20.27 -36.45 12.51
N ALA A 205 19.39 -35.57 12.99
CA ALA A 205 19.33 -35.17 14.39
C ALA A 205 18.70 -36.25 15.29
N ALA A 206 17.73 -37.01 14.76
CA ALA A 206 17.03 -38.08 15.44
C ALA A 206 16.94 -39.35 14.56
N PRO A 207 18.09 -40.00 14.26
CA PRO A 207 18.12 -41.10 13.29
C PRO A 207 17.45 -42.34 13.85
N THR A 208 16.80 -43.12 12.98
CA THR A 208 16.45 -44.53 13.28
C THR A 208 17.70 -45.39 13.32
N ASP A 209 17.60 -46.60 13.87
CA ASP A 209 18.75 -47.51 13.96
C ASP A 209 19.44 -47.76 12.59
N SER A 210 18.65 -47.84 11.53
CA SER A 210 19.18 -48.02 10.16
C SER A 210 19.87 -46.75 9.62
N MET A 211 19.34 -45.56 9.97
CA MET A 211 19.96 -44.29 9.63
C MET A 211 21.27 -44.10 10.39
N ALA A 212 21.26 -44.36 11.70
CA ALA A 212 22.42 -44.23 12.54
C ALA A 212 23.56 -45.20 12.06
N ALA A 213 23.23 -46.46 11.77
CA ALA A 213 24.20 -47.42 11.23
C ALA A 213 24.78 -46.97 9.87
N ALA A 214 23.98 -46.33 9.03
CA ALA A 214 24.46 -45.78 7.75
C ALA A 214 25.36 -44.56 7.98
N MET A 215 24.98 -43.67 8.91
CA MET A 215 25.78 -42.48 9.27
C MET A 215 27.13 -42.91 9.83
N ASP A 216 27.16 -43.90 10.74
CA ASP A 216 28.39 -44.46 11.34
C ASP A 216 29.27 -45.09 10.25
N LYS A 217 28.67 -45.89 9.34
CA LYS A 217 29.40 -46.56 8.24
C LYS A 217 30.15 -45.57 7.39
N TYR A 218 29.56 -44.40 7.10
CA TYR A 218 30.16 -43.39 6.20
C TYR A 218 30.82 -42.23 6.99
N GLY A 219 30.91 -42.29 8.32
CA GLY A 219 31.51 -41.25 9.14
C GLY A 219 30.79 -39.90 9.08
N ILE A 220 29.44 -39.94 8.97
CA ILE A 220 28.58 -38.75 8.93
C ILE A 220 28.16 -38.40 10.36
N SER A 221 28.43 -37.15 10.75
CA SER A 221 28.09 -36.67 12.09
C SER A 221 27.71 -35.20 12.08
N LEU A 222 26.67 -34.85 12.85
CA LEU A 222 26.27 -33.45 13.09
C LEU A 222 27.16 -32.78 14.16
N THR A 223 27.98 -33.55 14.91
CA THR A 223 28.88 -33.02 15.91
C THR A 223 30.34 -33.21 15.51
N ASP A 224 31.20 -32.36 16.02
CA ASP A 224 32.66 -32.52 15.94
C ASP A 224 33.15 -33.54 16.97
N GLY A 225 34.48 -33.75 17.03
CA GLY A 225 35.10 -34.67 17.96
C GLY A 225 35.00 -34.27 19.44
N GLU A 226 34.59 -33.04 19.70
CA GLU A 226 34.38 -32.49 21.05
C GLU A 226 32.90 -32.51 21.47
N GLY A 227 32.00 -32.92 20.57
CA GLY A 227 30.56 -32.98 20.80
C GLY A 227 29.83 -31.66 20.50
N ASN A 228 30.49 -30.63 19.94
CA ASN A 228 29.83 -29.40 19.52
C ASN A 228 29.12 -29.60 18.19
N MET A 229 27.99 -28.90 18.00
CA MET A 229 27.30 -28.93 16.72
C MET A 229 28.16 -28.29 15.64
N LYS A 230 28.31 -28.98 14.50
CA LYS A 230 28.91 -28.42 13.28
C LYS A 230 27.99 -27.37 12.69
N SER A 231 28.56 -26.40 11.98
CA SER A 231 27.73 -25.53 11.08
C SER A 231 27.07 -26.38 9.98
N LEU A 232 25.99 -25.89 9.37
CA LEU A 232 25.36 -26.63 8.27
C LEU A 232 26.34 -26.80 7.09
N LYS A 233 27.17 -25.80 6.82
CA LYS A 233 28.26 -25.93 5.84
C LYS A 233 29.21 -27.06 6.21
N GLY A 234 29.63 -27.17 7.49
CA GLY A 234 30.48 -28.26 7.98
C GLY A 234 29.84 -29.65 7.85
N VAL A 235 28.50 -29.73 8.02
CA VAL A 235 27.75 -30.97 7.77
C VAL A 235 27.75 -31.28 6.24
N MET A 236 27.49 -30.28 5.39
CA MET A 236 27.53 -30.45 3.93
C MET A 236 28.93 -30.89 3.45
N ASP A 237 29.99 -30.28 3.94
CA ASP A 237 31.36 -30.63 3.63
C ASP A 237 31.67 -32.09 4.04
N ASN A 238 31.18 -32.51 5.20
CA ASN A 238 31.32 -33.91 5.65
C ASN A 238 30.54 -34.88 4.73
N LEU A 239 29.32 -34.55 4.36
CA LEU A 239 28.52 -35.36 3.41
C LEU A 239 29.19 -35.47 2.03
N ARG A 240 29.70 -34.38 1.51
CA ARG A 240 30.40 -34.33 0.22
C ARG A 240 31.67 -35.17 0.23
N SER A 241 32.48 -35.06 1.30
CA SER A 241 33.71 -35.83 1.45
C SER A 241 33.45 -37.33 1.66
N SER A 242 32.42 -37.67 2.43
CA SER A 242 32.11 -39.07 2.77
C SER A 242 31.38 -39.82 1.66
N LEU A 243 30.49 -39.17 0.95
CA LEU A 243 29.63 -39.81 -0.04
C LEU A 243 30.01 -39.48 -1.51
N GLY A 244 30.69 -38.35 -1.76
CA GLY A 244 30.98 -37.87 -3.10
C GLY A 244 31.79 -38.83 -3.97
N GLY A 245 32.70 -39.57 -3.36
CA GLY A 245 33.56 -40.58 -4.03
C GLY A 245 32.94 -41.96 -4.26
N LEU A 246 31.73 -42.20 -3.76
CA LEU A 246 31.04 -43.50 -3.91
C LEU A 246 30.50 -43.65 -5.36
N SER A 247 30.27 -44.92 -5.75
CA SER A 247 29.50 -45.20 -6.98
C SER A 247 28.08 -44.62 -6.89
N GLU A 248 27.49 -44.28 -8.01
CA GLU A 248 26.13 -43.66 -8.05
C GLU A 248 25.06 -44.52 -7.34
N THR A 249 25.19 -45.86 -7.44
CA THR A 249 24.30 -46.81 -6.80
C THR A 249 24.46 -46.76 -5.28
N GLU A 250 25.71 -46.78 -4.78
CA GLU A 250 26.00 -46.74 -3.37
C GLU A 250 25.63 -45.40 -2.75
N LYS A 251 25.94 -44.30 -3.44
CA LYS A 251 25.59 -42.94 -3.08
C LYS A 251 24.08 -42.78 -2.93
N THR A 252 23.32 -43.25 -3.89
CA THR A 252 21.85 -43.21 -3.92
C THR A 252 21.29 -44.06 -2.76
N ALA A 253 21.83 -45.27 -2.54
CA ALA A 253 21.40 -46.13 -1.44
C ALA A 253 21.70 -45.50 -0.07
N ALA A 254 22.89 -44.93 0.14
CA ALA A 254 23.27 -44.21 1.33
C ALA A 254 22.36 -43.00 1.58
N ALA A 255 22.17 -42.13 0.54
CA ALA A 255 21.30 -40.97 0.64
C ALA A 255 19.84 -41.35 0.95
N SER A 256 19.29 -42.37 0.27
CA SER A 256 17.94 -42.87 0.54
C SER A 256 17.79 -43.42 1.99
N THR A 257 18.81 -44.06 2.51
CA THR A 257 18.78 -44.62 3.87
C THR A 257 18.88 -43.51 4.92
N ILE A 258 19.77 -42.53 4.75
CA ILE A 258 20.05 -41.50 5.78
C ILE A 258 18.96 -40.40 5.75
N PHE A 259 18.57 -39.91 4.54
CA PHE A 259 17.69 -38.77 4.42
C PHE A 259 16.22 -39.14 4.15
N GLY A 260 15.97 -40.39 3.76
CA GLY A 260 14.66 -40.85 3.26
C GLY A 260 14.48 -40.56 1.79
N LYS A 261 13.55 -41.28 1.15
CA LYS A 261 13.34 -41.23 -0.31
C LYS A 261 12.90 -39.84 -0.81
N GLU A 262 12.13 -39.12 0.02
CA GLU A 262 11.59 -37.80 -0.36
C GLU A 262 12.67 -36.71 -0.32
N ALA A 263 13.59 -36.77 0.63
CA ALA A 263 14.65 -35.79 0.78
C ALA A 263 15.94 -36.13 -0.01
N MET A 264 16.04 -37.37 -0.48
CA MET A 264 17.23 -37.88 -1.16
C MET A 264 17.66 -37.01 -2.34
N SER A 265 16.74 -36.56 -3.19
CA SER A 265 17.07 -35.78 -4.38
C SER A 265 17.73 -34.44 -4.04
N GLY A 266 17.22 -33.74 -3.05
CA GLY A 266 17.82 -32.49 -2.57
C GLY A 266 19.20 -32.68 -1.97
N MET A 267 19.40 -33.72 -1.18
CA MET A 267 20.71 -34.00 -0.59
C MET A 267 21.73 -34.51 -1.62
N LEU A 268 21.31 -35.30 -2.62
CA LEU A 268 22.16 -35.66 -3.72
C LEU A 268 22.61 -34.45 -4.57
N ALA A 269 21.75 -33.44 -4.69
CA ALA A 269 22.12 -32.16 -5.32
C ALA A 269 23.31 -31.50 -4.62
N ILE A 270 23.30 -31.46 -3.30
CA ILE A 270 24.42 -30.91 -2.50
C ILE A 270 25.65 -31.79 -2.60
N ILE A 271 25.51 -33.12 -2.48
CA ILE A 271 26.64 -34.08 -2.52
C ILE A 271 27.32 -34.07 -3.88
N ASN A 272 26.57 -34.00 -4.96
CA ASN A 272 27.05 -34.05 -6.33
C ASN A 272 27.42 -32.68 -6.92
N ALA A 273 27.17 -31.58 -6.21
CA ALA A 273 27.57 -30.26 -6.69
C ALA A 273 29.07 -30.22 -6.99
N SER A 274 29.47 -29.63 -8.10
CA SER A 274 30.89 -29.46 -8.41
C SER A 274 31.59 -28.67 -7.31
N GLU A 275 32.87 -28.85 -7.12
CA GLU A 275 33.64 -28.07 -6.17
C GLU A 275 33.61 -26.57 -6.50
N GLN A 276 33.63 -26.28 -7.82
CA GLN A 276 33.55 -24.92 -8.33
C GLN A 276 32.18 -24.28 -7.96
N ASP A 277 31.07 -24.91 -8.33
CA ASP A 277 29.73 -24.36 -8.07
C ASP A 277 29.48 -24.15 -6.55
N TYR A 278 29.93 -25.12 -5.74
CA TYR A 278 29.83 -25.04 -4.30
C TYR A 278 30.62 -23.86 -3.74
N ASN A 279 31.89 -23.70 -4.17
CA ASN A 279 32.75 -22.63 -3.67
C ASN A 279 32.30 -21.25 -4.21
N ASP A 280 31.90 -21.15 -5.46
CA ASP A 280 31.46 -19.91 -6.07
C ASP A 280 30.21 -19.38 -5.38
N LEU A 281 29.20 -20.23 -5.15
CA LEU A 281 28.00 -19.86 -4.45
C LEU A 281 28.27 -19.54 -2.95
N SER A 282 29.10 -20.35 -2.28
CA SER A 282 29.50 -20.11 -0.89
C SER A 282 30.21 -18.77 -0.73
N ASN A 283 31.15 -18.46 -1.63
CA ASN A 283 31.89 -17.22 -1.61
C ASN A 283 30.96 -16.01 -1.95
N ALA A 284 30.06 -16.17 -2.92
CA ALA A 284 29.10 -15.12 -3.25
C ALA A 284 28.23 -14.78 -2.04
N ILE A 285 27.66 -15.78 -1.37
CA ILE A 285 26.83 -15.59 -0.16
C ILE A 285 27.65 -15.00 0.97
N GLY A 286 28.88 -15.48 1.20
CA GLY A 286 29.78 -14.95 2.23
C GLY A 286 30.17 -13.47 2.03
N ASN A 287 30.02 -12.96 0.80
CA ASN A 287 30.27 -11.57 0.42
C ASN A 287 28.95 -10.86 0.03
N SER A 288 27.89 -11.08 0.78
CA SER A 288 26.54 -10.56 0.47
C SER A 288 26.28 -9.13 0.96
N LYS A 289 27.16 -8.54 1.74
CA LYS A 289 26.92 -7.21 2.33
C LYS A 289 26.48 -6.20 1.28
N ASP A 290 25.41 -5.47 1.59
CA ASP A 290 24.77 -4.43 0.77
C ASP A 290 24.20 -4.97 -0.58
N ALA A 291 24.15 -6.28 -0.79
CA ALA A 291 23.76 -6.89 -2.08
C ALA A 291 22.31 -6.61 -2.47
N ALA A 292 21.39 -6.53 -1.52
CA ALA A 292 20.00 -6.19 -1.81
C ALA A 292 19.86 -4.74 -2.29
N GLN A 293 20.61 -3.82 -1.70
CA GLN A 293 20.61 -2.42 -2.12
C GLN A 293 21.27 -2.25 -3.50
N ASP A 294 22.46 -2.84 -3.72
CA ASP A 294 23.16 -2.77 -5.01
C ASP A 294 22.32 -3.35 -6.15
N MET A 295 21.61 -4.44 -5.89
CA MET A 295 20.71 -5.07 -6.87
C MET A 295 19.49 -4.19 -7.13
N ALA A 296 18.90 -3.58 -6.10
CA ALA A 296 17.81 -2.62 -6.23
C ALA A 296 18.22 -1.40 -7.05
N ASP A 297 19.39 -0.82 -6.76
CA ASP A 297 19.94 0.33 -7.49
C ASP A 297 20.16 -0.01 -8.96
N THR A 298 20.73 -1.19 -9.25
CA THR A 298 20.90 -1.67 -10.61
C THR A 298 19.58 -1.83 -11.37
N MET A 299 18.55 -2.39 -10.72
CA MET A 299 17.22 -2.54 -11.32
C MET A 299 16.51 -1.21 -11.57
N LEU A 300 16.83 -0.18 -10.82
CA LEU A 300 16.26 1.17 -10.95
C LEU A 300 17.11 2.10 -11.85
N ASP A 301 18.32 1.69 -12.26
CA ASP A 301 19.18 2.47 -13.14
C ASP A 301 18.70 2.41 -14.61
N ASN A 302 17.49 2.93 -14.81
CA ASN A 302 16.87 3.07 -16.13
C ASN A 302 15.77 4.14 -16.07
N LEU A 303 15.22 4.51 -17.25
CA LEU A 303 14.19 5.55 -17.34
C LEU A 303 12.93 5.21 -16.55
N ALA A 304 12.49 3.94 -16.54
CA ALA A 304 11.30 3.52 -15.79
C ALA A 304 11.55 3.64 -14.27
N GLY A 305 12.73 3.25 -13.79
CA GLY A 305 13.14 3.43 -12.40
C GLY A 305 13.19 4.90 -12.00
N SER A 306 13.78 5.75 -12.84
CA SER A 306 13.82 7.20 -12.61
C SER A 306 12.40 7.80 -12.52
N MET A 307 11.46 7.35 -13.35
CA MET A 307 10.06 7.77 -13.29
C MET A 307 9.37 7.29 -12.01
N THR A 308 9.64 6.06 -11.57
CA THR A 308 9.11 5.51 -10.31
C THR A 308 9.59 6.32 -9.11
N LEU A 309 10.89 6.60 -9.05
CA LEU A 309 11.49 7.45 -7.99
C LEU A 309 10.89 8.86 -8.00
N MET A 310 10.68 9.43 -9.17
CA MET A 310 10.01 10.74 -9.30
C MET A 310 8.57 10.71 -8.78
N GLN A 311 7.81 9.66 -9.08
CA GLN A 311 6.44 9.50 -8.57
C GLN A 311 6.41 9.39 -7.05
N SER A 312 7.29 8.58 -6.46
CA SER A 312 7.43 8.45 -5.00
C SER A 312 7.80 9.77 -4.35
N ALA A 313 8.72 10.53 -4.94
CA ALA A 313 9.10 11.86 -4.46
C ALA A 313 7.93 12.87 -4.54
N VAL A 314 7.12 12.83 -5.62
CA VAL A 314 5.92 13.67 -5.75
C VAL A 314 4.90 13.31 -4.67
N GLU A 315 4.66 12.01 -4.43
CA GLU A 315 3.77 11.57 -3.35
C GLU A 315 4.29 12.02 -1.98
N GLY A 316 5.59 11.95 -1.73
CA GLY A 316 6.21 12.48 -0.51
C GLY A 316 5.92 13.97 -0.29
N VAL A 317 6.00 14.78 -1.35
CA VAL A 317 5.61 16.20 -1.31
C VAL A 317 4.11 16.34 -1.03
N GLN A 318 3.26 15.58 -1.71
CA GLN A 318 1.82 15.59 -1.48
C GLN A 318 1.46 15.19 -0.04
N ASN A 319 2.09 14.16 0.50
CA ASN A 319 1.88 13.74 1.88
C ASN A 319 2.26 14.84 2.89
N SER A 320 3.38 15.54 2.67
CA SER A 320 3.81 16.65 3.53
C SER A 320 2.85 17.84 3.50
N PHE A 321 2.30 18.16 2.33
CA PHE A 321 1.24 19.19 2.20
C PHE A 321 -0.09 18.71 2.73
N GLY A 322 -0.47 17.46 2.45
CA GLY A 322 -1.70 16.83 2.90
C GLY A 322 -1.81 16.82 4.42
N GLN A 323 -0.73 16.49 5.12
CA GLN A 323 -0.66 16.53 6.57
C GLN A 323 -1.04 17.90 7.15
N ARG A 324 -0.60 18.99 6.50
CA ARG A 324 -0.93 20.36 6.94
C ARG A 324 -2.35 20.79 6.55
N LEU A 325 -2.89 20.24 5.47
CA LEU A 325 -4.23 20.59 4.96
C LEU A 325 -5.34 19.76 5.61
N THR A 326 -5.05 18.56 6.05
CA THR A 326 -6.04 17.61 6.60
C THR A 326 -6.86 18.18 7.77
N PRO A 327 -6.32 18.90 8.76
CA PRO A 327 -7.12 19.49 9.84
C PRO A 327 -8.20 20.44 9.29
N TYR A 328 -7.88 21.21 8.25
CA TYR A 328 -8.84 22.11 7.59
C TYR A 328 -9.88 21.35 6.77
N ALA A 329 -9.43 20.29 6.05
CA ALA A 329 -10.34 19.43 5.30
C ALA A 329 -11.30 18.66 6.21
N ARG A 330 -10.84 18.16 7.36
CA ARG A 330 -11.69 17.53 8.38
C ARG A 330 -12.71 18.52 8.92
N GLY A 331 -12.28 19.70 9.37
CA GLY A 331 -13.19 20.73 9.88
C GLY A 331 -14.27 21.11 8.86
N PHE A 332 -13.94 21.13 7.57
CA PHE A 332 -14.92 21.37 6.50
C PHE A 332 -15.90 20.19 6.34
N VAL A 333 -15.41 18.95 6.32
CA VAL A 333 -16.26 17.74 6.23
C VAL A 333 -17.17 17.61 7.44
N ASP A 334 -16.65 17.84 8.63
CA ASP A 334 -17.41 17.80 9.88
C ASP A 334 -18.52 18.86 9.87
N SER A 335 -18.19 20.09 9.42
CA SER A 335 -19.19 21.17 9.29
C SER A 335 -20.30 20.84 8.29
N ILE A 336 -19.98 20.18 7.16
CA ILE A 336 -20.98 19.71 6.21
C ILE A 336 -21.84 18.61 6.86
N THR A 337 -21.20 17.67 7.56
CA THR A 337 -21.88 16.56 8.20
C THR A 337 -22.84 17.04 9.27
N ASP A 338 -22.42 17.99 10.08
CA ASP A 338 -23.24 18.61 11.12
C ASP A 338 -24.42 19.42 10.56
N ALA A 339 -24.26 20.02 9.37
CA ALA A 339 -25.32 20.75 8.69
C ALA A 339 -26.31 19.84 7.94
N MET A 340 -25.96 18.60 7.62
CA MET A 340 -26.81 17.68 6.84
C MET A 340 -28.18 17.42 7.47
N PRO A 341 -28.34 17.27 8.80
CA PRO A 341 -29.67 17.15 9.42
C PRO A 341 -30.58 18.35 9.12
N ALA A 342 -30.03 19.58 9.19
CA ALA A 342 -30.80 20.80 8.90
C ALA A 342 -31.20 20.87 7.41
N VAL A 343 -30.30 20.47 6.52
CA VAL A 343 -30.59 20.39 5.08
C VAL A 343 -31.67 19.33 4.80
N THR A 344 -31.62 18.19 5.50
CA THR A 344 -32.62 17.12 5.37
C THR A 344 -33.99 17.58 5.83
N VAL A 345 -34.06 18.29 6.97
CA VAL A 345 -35.32 18.87 7.49
C VAL A 345 -35.89 19.87 6.49
N ALA A 346 -35.03 20.76 5.94
CA ALA A 346 -35.45 21.74 4.95
C ALA A 346 -35.98 21.10 3.65
N LEU A 347 -35.35 20.00 3.22
CA LEU A 347 -35.79 19.26 2.04
C LEU A 347 -37.12 18.55 2.28
N ASN A 348 -37.32 17.94 3.45
CA ASN A 348 -38.56 17.28 3.83
C ASN A 348 -39.71 18.30 3.95
N ASP A 349 -39.48 19.47 4.57
CA ASP A 349 -40.47 20.53 4.66
C ASP A 349 -40.87 21.08 3.25
N PHE A 350 -39.89 21.19 2.35
CA PHE A 350 -40.18 21.49 0.95
C PHE A 350 -41.05 20.41 0.31
N MET A 351 -40.71 19.13 0.47
CA MET A 351 -41.48 18.01 -0.09
C MET A 351 -42.90 17.96 0.49
N ASP A 352 -43.06 18.20 1.80
CA ASP A 352 -44.37 18.31 2.45
C ASP A 352 -45.18 19.48 1.87
N THR A 353 -44.54 20.59 1.55
CA THR A 353 -45.19 21.74 0.91
C THR A 353 -45.63 21.41 -0.53
N VAL A 354 -44.81 20.64 -1.29
CA VAL A 354 -45.15 20.13 -2.61
C VAL A 354 -46.35 19.17 -2.52
N ASP A 355 -46.36 18.24 -1.57
CA ASP A 355 -47.45 17.29 -1.36
C ASP A 355 -48.77 17.98 -0.95
N LYS A 356 -48.72 18.96 -0.07
CA LYS A 356 -49.90 19.78 0.31
C LYS A 356 -50.45 20.58 -0.87
N LYS A 357 -49.59 20.97 -1.82
CA LYS A 357 -50.00 21.66 -3.06
C LYS A 357 -50.37 20.70 -4.19
N ALA A 358 -50.11 19.41 -4.06
CA ALA A 358 -50.41 18.40 -5.10
C ALA A 358 -51.90 18.32 -5.48
N ALA A 359 -52.79 18.59 -4.53
CA ALA A 359 -54.23 18.77 -4.80
C ALA A 359 -54.53 19.95 -5.76
N HIS A 360 -53.70 20.98 -5.72
CA HIS A 360 -53.79 22.14 -6.63
C HIS A 360 -53.13 21.83 -7.99
N MET A 361 -52.27 20.86 -8.07
CA MET A 361 -51.47 20.49 -9.23
C MET A 361 -52.32 20.03 -10.42
N LYS A 362 -53.47 19.41 -10.18
CA LYS A 362 -54.42 18.99 -11.24
C LYS A 362 -54.95 20.22 -12.02
N THR A 363 -55.18 21.32 -11.32
CA THR A 363 -55.60 22.58 -11.94
C THR A 363 -54.43 23.26 -12.65
N VAL A 364 -53.24 23.23 -12.05
CA VAL A 364 -52.02 23.81 -12.64
C VAL A 364 -51.62 23.05 -13.90
N ILE A 365 -51.66 21.73 -13.89
CA ILE A 365 -51.42 20.92 -15.08
C ILE A 365 -52.46 21.18 -16.16
N GLY A 366 -53.72 21.32 -15.79
CA GLY A 366 -54.83 21.62 -16.70
C GLY A 366 -54.62 22.99 -17.37
N THR A 367 -54.26 24.03 -16.65
CA THR A 367 -53.97 25.36 -17.20
C THR A 367 -52.67 25.38 -18.03
N MET A 368 -51.64 24.72 -17.58
CA MET A 368 -50.36 24.56 -18.29
C MET A 368 -50.56 23.87 -19.66
N THR A 369 -51.25 22.74 -19.67
CA THR A 369 -51.50 21.97 -20.88
C THR A 369 -52.47 22.64 -21.85
N ALA A 370 -53.31 23.56 -21.35
CA ALA A 370 -54.21 24.37 -22.17
C ALA A 370 -53.55 25.68 -22.69
N SER A 371 -52.34 26.01 -22.26
CA SER A 371 -51.66 27.25 -22.69
C SER A 371 -51.17 27.14 -24.12
N ASP A 372 -51.18 28.25 -24.83
CA ASP A 372 -50.68 28.36 -26.23
C ASP A 372 -49.19 28.00 -26.30
N GLU A 373 -48.39 28.32 -25.24
CA GLU A 373 -46.98 27.98 -25.13
C GLU A 373 -46.76 26.47 -25.11
N TRP A 374 -47.54 25.72 -24.30
CA TRP A 374 -47.48 24.26 -24.27
C TRP A 374 -47.94 23.62 -25.58
N GLN A 375 -49.03 24.13 -26.18
CA GLN A 375 -49.59 23.56 -27.43
C GLN A 375 -48.63 23.66 -28.60
N ASN A 376 -47.85 24.76 -28.66
CA ASN A 376 -46.95 25.07 -29.75
C ASN A 376 -45.50 24.63 -29.52
N ALA A 377 -45.15 24.16 -28.32
CA ALA A 377 -43.82 23.69 -27.96
C ALA A 377 -43.53 22.28 -28.51
N ASP A 378 -42.28 22.07 -28.91
CA ASP A 378 -41.79 20.72 -29.19
C ASP A 378 -41.61 19.89 -27.89
N MET A 379 -41.14 18.66 -28.02
CA MET A 379 -41.01 17.74 -26.87
C MET A 379 -40.07 18.28 -25.78
N PHE A 380 -39.00 18.96 -26.17
CA PHE A 380 -38.05 19.58 -25.23
C PHE A 380 -38.61 20.82 -24.57
N GLY A 381 -39.29 21.67 -25.36
CA GLY A 381 -40.00 22.86 -24.86
C GLY A 381 -41.11 22.48 -23.87
N LYS A 382 -41.86 21.39 -24.13
CA LYS A 382 -42.84 20.85 -23.16
C LYS A 382 -42.20 20.36 -21.84
N MET A 383 -41.06 19.70 -21.92
CA MET A 383 -40.32 19.33 -20.73
C MET A 383 -39.84 20.54 -19.93
N ASP A 384 -39.42 21.59 -20.59
CA ASP A 384 -38.91 22.83 -19.96
C ASP A 384 -40.05 23.57 -19.27
N ILE A 385 -41.20 23.73 -19.95
CA ILE A 385 -42.42 24.31 -19.37
C ILE A 385 -42.92 23.48 -18.17
N ALA A 386 -42.94 22.17 -18.28
CA ALA A 386 -43.36 21.30 -17.20
C ALA A 386 -42.42 21.40 -15.97
N TRP A 387 -41.13 21.44 -16.23
CA TRP A 387 -40.14 21.62 -15.19
C TRP A 387 -40.31 22.97 -14.46
N ASP A 388 -40.33 24.06 -15.20
CA ASP A 388 -40.48 25.41 -14.62
C ASP A 388 -41.78 25.58 -13.85
N THR A 389 -42.91 25.07 -14.39
CA THR A 389 -44.23 25.24 -13.78
C THR A 389 -44.43 24.34 -12.56
N LEU A 390 -43.93 23.09 -12.58
CA LEU A 390 -44.22 22.08 -11.55
C LEU A 390 -43.14 21.99 -10.47
N ILE A 391 -41.90 22.37 -10.80
CA ILE A 391 -40.76 22.18 -9.88
C ILE A 391 -39.98 23.49 -9.71
N GLY A 392 -39.56 24.15 -10.80
CA GLY A 392 -38.63 25.29 -10.76
C GLY A 392 -39.21 26.50 -10.04
N GLN A 393 -40.38 26.99 -10.44
CA GLN A 393 -41.03 28.14 -9.78
C GLN A 393 -41.48 27.81 -8.33
N PRO A 394 -42.16 26.66 -8.05
CA PRO A 394 -42.50 26.27 -6.66
C PRO A 394 -41.28 26.15 -5.75
N PHE A 395 -40.16 25.68 -6.23
CA PHE A 395 -38.92 25.62 -5.46
C PHE A 395 -38.29 26.99 -5.21
N ALA A 396 -38.28 27.84 -6.22
CA ALA A 396 -37.81 29.24 -6.10
C ALA A 396 -38.68 30.05 -5.11
N ASP A 397 -40.01 29.86 -5.18
CA ASP A 397 -40.97 30.54 -4.28
C ASP A 397 -40.79 30.06 -2.83
N TRP A 398 -40.56 28.76 -2.63
CA TRP A 398 -40.30 28.20 -1.29
C TRP A 398 -38.97 28.71 -0.74
N ILE A 399 -37.87 28.73 -1.53
CA ILE A 399 -36.59 29.29 -1.07
C ILE A 399 -36.70 30.75 -0.66
N SER A 400 -37.48 31.57 -1.39
CA SER A 400 -37.63 32.98 -1.11
C SER A 400 -38.62 33.29 0.05
N GLY A 401 -39.51 32.32 0.38
CA GLY A 401 -40.52 32.39 1.40
C GLY A 401 -40.21 31.55 2.65
N ASP A 402 -41.01 30.50 2.84
CA ASP A 402 -41.00 29.67 4.07
C ASP A 402 -39.68 28.92 4.29
N GLY A 403 -38.96 28.53 3.22
CA GLY A 403 -37.69 27.80 3.29
C GLY A 403 -36.47 28.68 3.60
N LYS A 404 -36.60 30.00 3.47
CA LYS A 404 -35.49 30.95 3.63
C LYS A 404 -34.77 30.86 4.97
N HIS A 405 -35.51 30.71 6.06
CA HIS A 405 -34.95 30.63 7.41
C HIS A 405 -34.21 29.28 7.65
N LEU A 406 -34.74 28.18 7.14
CA LEU A 406 -34.13 26.84 7.27
C LEU A 406 -32.85 26.75 6.44
N ILE A 407 -32.85 27.26 5.22
CA ILE A 407 -31.66 27.28 4.35
C ILE A 407 -30.60 28.26 4.88
N SER A 408 -30.99 29.44 5.35
CA SER A 408 -30.08 30.44 5.90
C SER A 408 -29.40 29.96 7.19
N SER A 409 -30.09 29.24 8.06
CA SER A 409 -29.49 28.67 9.28
C SER A 409 -28.57 27.48 8.99
N GLY A 410 -28.96 26.56 8.14
CA GLY A 410 -28.14 25.41 7.75
C GLY A 410 -26.93 25.79 6.88
N LEU A 411 -27.14 26.63 5.87
CA LEU A 411 -26.08 27.11 4.99
C LEU A 411 -25.22 28.21 5.67
N GLY A 412 -25.76 29.00 6.58
CA GLY A 412 -25.00 29.96 7.35
C GLY A 412 -23.91 29.30 8.21
N THR A 413 -24.19 28.11 8.75
CA THR A 413 -23.20 27.29 9.49
C THR A 413 -22.12 26.76 8.54
N LEU A 414 -22.49 26.31 7.33
CA LEU A 414 -21.54 25.90 6.29
C LEU A 414 -20.64 27.06 5.84
N PHE A 415 -21.19 28.30 5.76
CA PHE A 415 -20.44 29.47 5.32
C PHE A 415 -19.50 30.04 6.38
N SER A 416 -19.91 30.05 7.64
CA SER A 416 -19.04 30.47 8.73
C SER A 416 -17.82 29.53 8.87
N SER A 417 -18.02 28.25 8.65
CA SER A 417 -16.96 27.25 8.68
C SER A 417 -16.03 27.33 7.45
N ALA A 418 -16.57 27.53 6.26
CA ALA A 418 -15.79 27.68 5.03
C ALA A 418 -14.97 28.99 4.99
N SER A 419 -15.47 30.07 5.60
CA SER A 419 -14.72 31.35 5.67
C SER A 419 -13.54 31.30 6.65
N ALA A 420 -13.58 30.40 7.65
CA ALA A 420 -12.48 30.17 8.58
C ALA A 420 -11.30 29.39 7.95
N ILE A 421 -11.54 28.72 6.82
CA ILE A 421 -10.57 27.80 6.17
C ILE A 421 -9.72 28.51 5.12
N LEU A 422 -10.13 29.67 4.60
CA LEU A 422 -9.40 30.37 3.53
C LEU A 422 -8.37 31.35 4.12
N PRO A 423 -7.06 31.16 3.85
CA PRO A 423 -6.05 32.12 4.26
C PRO A 423 -6.29 33.45 3.53
N GLY A 424 -6.57 34.51 4.30
CA GLY A 424 -6.69 35.86 3.75
C GLY A 424 -8.04 36.52 3.84
N GLY A 425 -9.05 35.95 4.52
CA GLY A 425 -10.27 36.64 4.94
C GLY A 425 -11.18 37.15 3.79
N LYS A 426 -11.03 36.67 2.57
CA LYS A 426 -11.93 37.02 1.45
C LYS A 426 -13.09 36.05 1.39
N LYS A 427 -14.30 36.55 1.63
CA LYS A 427 -15.55 35.80 1.48
C LYS A 427 -15.67 35.28 0.04
N ALA A 428 -15.58 33.95 -0.15
CA ALA A 428 -15.97 33.35 -1.42
C ALA A 428 -17.49 33.45 -1.57
N GLY A 429 -17.98 33.92 -2.71
CA GLY A 429 -19.41 34.04 -2.92
C GLY A 429 -20.10 32.68 -2.91
N LEU A 430 -21.35 32.63 -2.41
CA LEU A 430 -22.19 31.43 -2.30
C LEU A 430 -22.21 30.59 -3.57
N SER A 431 -22.25 31.28 -4.73
CA SER A 431 -22.30 30.66 -6.06
C SER A 431 -21.05 29.84 -6.39
N SER A 432 -19.86 30.26 -5.92
CA SER A 432 -18.61 29.55 -6.21
C SER A 432 -18.45 28.27 -5.37
N VAL A 433 -18.96 28.28 -4.12
CA VAL A 433 -18.91 27.11 -3.25
C VAL A 433 -19.94 26.06 -3.66
N LEU A 434 -21.17 26.48 -3.99
CA LEU A 434 -22.21 25.57 -4.51
C LEU A 434 -21.85 24.99 -5.88
N SER A 435 -21.25 25.77 -6.77
CA SER A 435 -20.77 25.27 -8.06
C SER A 435 -19.68 24.22 -7.89
N SER A 436 -18.74 24.42 -6.94
CA SER A 436 -17.67 23.46 -6.66
C SER A 436 -18.22 22.17 -6.05
N MET A 437 -19.20 22.24 -5.16
CA MET A 437 -19.85 21.07 -4.57
C MET A 437 -20.64 20.24 -5.57
N LEU A 438 -21.34 20.89 -6.49
CA LEU A 438 -22.13 20.22 -7.53
C LEU A 438 -21.23 19.55 -8.58
N ILE A 439 -20.12 20.18 -8.94
CA ILE A 439 -19.13 19.62 -9.87
C ILE A 439 -18.36 18.44 -9.22
N ALA A 440 -17.99 18.53 -7.94
CA ALA A 440 -17.29 17.48 -7.24
C ALA A 440 -18.11 16.19 -7.05
N LYS A 441 -19.46 16.28 -7.07
CA LYS A 441 -20.35 15.12 -6.97
C LYS A 441 -20.73 14.45 -8.29
N GLY A 442 -20.15 14.83 -9.43
CA GLY A 442 -20.42 14.16 -10.71
C GLY A 442 -21.84 14.38 -11.26
N ALA A 443 -22.55 15.40 -10.77
CA ALA A 443 -23.91 15.73 -11.20
C ALA A 443 -23.95 16.48 -12.55
N THR A 444 -23.00 16.24 -13.43
CA THR A 444 -22.91 16.88 -14.75
C THR A 444 -24.03 16.46 -15.73
N GLY A 445 -24.86 15.48 -15.35
CA GLY A 445 -25.99 15.01 -16.17
C GLY A 445 -27.33 15.72 -15.93
N LEU A 446 -27.47 16.52 -14.86
CA LEU A 446 -28.75 17.11 -14.44
C LEU A 446 -28.82 18.66 -14.53
N LEU A 447 -27.75 19.34 -14.98
CA LEU A 447 -27.65 20.80 -14.90
C LEU A 447 -27.37 21.44 -16.26
N GLY A 448 -28.29 21.27 -17.21
CA GLY A 448 -28.35 22.12 -18.40
C GLY A 448 -28.59 23.63 -18.09
N ASN A 449 -28.97 23.98 -16.86
CA ASN A 449 -29.37 25.30 -16.41
C ASN A 449 -28.64 25.85 -15.17
N ALA A 450 -27.39 25.49 -14.94
CA ALA A 450 -26.57 26.03 -13.84
C ALA A 450 -26.50 27.58 -13.80
N LYS A 451 -26.72 28.22 -14.95
CA LYS A 451 -26.72 29.67 -15.09
C LYS A 451 -27.92 30.33 -14.42
N ASN A 452 -29.07 29.65 -14.42
CA ASN A 452 -30.29 30.18 -13.80
C ASN A 452 -30.30 30.01 -12.28
N ILE A 453 -29.72 28.88 -11.78
CA ILE A 453 -29.56 28.66 -10.32
C ILE A 453 -28.58 29.69 -9.74
N ALA A 454 -27.50 30.00 -10.42
CA ALA A 454 -26.51 30.99 -9.96
C ALA A 454 -27.10 32.40 -9.89
N THR A 455 -27.95 32.79 -10.85
CA THR A 455 -28.64 34.11 -10.85
C THR A 455 -29.75 34.18 -9.81
N THR A 456 -30.45 33.08 -9.53
CA THR A 456 -31.51 33.02 -8.52
C THR A 456 -30.97 33.07 -7.09
N LEU A 457 -29.74 32.58 -6.87
CA LEU A 457 -29.07 32.60 -5.57
C LEU A 457 -28.25 33.87 -5.30
N GLN A 458 -28.02 34.71 -6.32
CA GLN A 458 -27.26 35.96 -6.20
C GLN A 458 -27.87 36.98 -5.19
N PRO A 459 -29.20 37.12 -5.05
CA PRO A 459 -29.79 37.99 -4.04
C PRO A 459 -29.52 37.48 -2.58
N ILE A 460 -29.37 36.18 -2.40
CA ILE A 460 -29.12 35.58 -1.06
C ILE A 460 -27.67 35.87 -0.62
N GLY A 461 -26.71 35.83 -1.55
CA GLY A 461 -25.30 36.13 -1.28
C GLY A 461 -25.03 37.61 -0.94
N ASN A 462 -25.90 38.51 -1.32
CA ASN A 462 -25.81 39.93 -1.00
C ASN A 462 -26.51 40.32 0.32
N ALA A 463 -27.25 39.38 0.93
CA ALA A 463 -28.00 39.60 2.18
C ALA A 463 -27.29 39.01 3.42
N ILE A 464 -26.16 38.34 3.25
CA ILE A 464 -25.23 37.81 4.23
C ILE A 464 -23.87 38.52 4.11
#